data_a6814e948d6403f7e4658464fe60f1e1
#
_entry.id   a6814e948d6403f7e4658464fe60f1e1
#
_cell.length_a   1.000
_cell.length_b   1.000
_cell.length_c   1.000
_cell.angle_alpha   90.00
_cell.angle_beta   90.00
_cell.angle_gamma   90.00
#
_symmetry.space_group_name_H-M   'P 1'
#
loop_
_entity.id
_entity.type
_entity.pdbx_description
1 polymer ?
#
loop_
_entity_poly.entity_id
_entity_poly.type
_entity_poly.pdbx_seq_one_letter_code
_entity_poly.pdbx_strand_id
1 'polypeptide(L)'
;GAERKRPLAIVQDDKKLNTRNKDMKKPIMIHVLALFLISTLAGCASCSSDLKENGKENGKEEKPDTEEVRPESFASDDEMLDYIQKVHLNYMWDGAEPTSGLARERIHLDGDYPEKDQNVVTTGGSGFGIAGLLVGIERGFIPREEGVKRLTKIADYLKRADRFHGVWPHWLYGPTGKVKPFGQKDNGGDLVESCFLMQSLLCVRQYFRDGNEQEKALAEKIDQLWKEMEFSWYQNGKDVIYWHWSPEYNWEMNFPLEGYNEALIVYVLAASSPTYPVPASAYHNGWARGGGIKSDSAPYGLPLELKHNGAEKLGGPLFWAQYSHIGLDPRNLSDRYANYWNVVRNHALSNYRYCVENPKQYKGYGEDCWGLTASYSTKGYAAHCPGDNDHGVITPTAALSSFPYTPEESMRALKYFYSKGDWIWGKYGFYDAFSEGSDWTVPRYLAIDQCTIAPMIENYRSGLLWKLFMSCPEVQEGLQKLGFKA
;
A
#
# COMPACT_ATOMS: atom_id res chain seq x y z
N GLY A 1 42.56 -4.10 18.44
CA GLY A 1 42.00 -3.26 17.45
C GLY A 1 40.58 -2.82 17.82
N ALA A 2 40.22 -1.60 17.65
CA ALA A 2 38.96 -1.02 18.08
C ALA A 2 37.85 -1.19 17.02
N GLU A 3 36.74 -1.81 17.39
CA GLU A 3 35.51 -1.80 16.64
C GLU A 3 34.89 -0.41 16.70
N ARG A 4 34.71 0.23 15.53
CA ARG A 4 33.95 1.47 15.41
C ARG A 4 32.49 1.13 15.21
N LYS A 5 31.68 1.29 16.26
CA LYS A 5 30.22 1.41 16.15
C LYS A 5 29.88 2.76 15.53
N ARG A 6 29.13 2.77 14.42
CA ARG A 6 28.56 3.99 13.83
C ARG A 6 27.22 4.30 14.53
N PRO A 7 26.93 5.57 14.88
CA PRO A 7 25.66 5.93 15.50
C PRO A 7 24.56 6.17 14.46
N LEU A 8 23.32 5.73 14.79
CA LEU A 8 22.10 6.14 14.11
C LEU A 8 21.90 7.65 14.28
N ALA A 9 21.70 8.37 13.19
CA ALA A 9 21.39 9.78 13.22
C ALA A 9 19.94 10.02 13.65
N ILE A 10 19.76 10.65 14.80
CA ILE A 10 18.50 11.16 15.30
C ILE A 10 18.46 12.64 14.93
N VAL A 11 17.42 13.08 14.23
CA VAL A 11 17.10 14.50 14.12
C VAL A 11 16.40 14.91 15.43
N GLN A 12 17.11 15.63 16.28
CA GLN A 12 16.54 16.27 17.44
C GLN A 12 16.36 17.75 17.15
N ASP A 13 15.17 18.24 17.47
CA ASP A 13 14.95 19.67 17.67
C ASP A 13 15.04 19.97 19.18
N ASP A 14 15.90 20.94 19.51
CA ASP A 14 16.27 21.29 20.87
C ASP A 14 15.18 22.13 21.57
N LYS A 15 14.76 21.68 22.77
CA LYS A 15 14.64 22.60 23.93
C LYS A 15 14.65 21.84 25.25
N LYS A 16 15.66 22.20 26.02
CA LYS A 16 16.00 21.89 27.41
C LYS A 16 14.87 21.48 28.35
N LEU A 17 15.08 20.40 29.10
CA LEU A 17 15.09 20.45 30.59
C LEU A 17 15.78 19.22 31.18
N ASN A 18 16.62 19.50 32.17
CA ASN A 18 17.48 18.63 32.96
C ASN A 18 16.67 17.84 33.97
N THR A 19 16.90 16.55 34.16
CA THR A 19 17.31 15.85 35.39
C THR A 19 17.08 14.33 35.32
N ARG A 20 18.16 13.60 35.61
CA ARG A 20 18.31 12.25 36.23
C ARG A 20 17.16 11.25 36.16
N ASN A 21 17.26 10.14 35.46
CA ASN A 21 17.61 8.81 36.04
C ASN A 21 17.46 7.65 35.04
N LYS A 22 18.46 6.76 35.10
CA LYS A 22 18.46 5.30 34.98
C LYS A 22 17.57 4.60 33.93
N ASP A 23 18.29 3.88 33.08
CA ASP A 23 17.89 2.62 32.41
C ASP A 23 16.44 2.50 31.93
N MET A 24 16.11 3.20 30.85
CA MET A 24 15.02 2.80 30.00
C MET A 24 15.55 2.41 28.64
N LYS A 25 15.35 1.16 28.27
CA LYS A 25 15.51 0.66 26.90
C LYS A 25 14.66 1.56 26.00
N LYS A 26 15.31 2.27 25.08
CA LYS A 26 14.62 3.11 24.08
C LYS A 26 13.67 2.25 23.27
N PRO A 27 12.40 2.66 23.07
CA PRO A 27 11.54 1.99 22.12
C PRO A 27 12.15 2.14 20.73
N ILE A 28 12.27 1.03 20.04
CA ILE A 28 12.70 0.98 18.65
C ILE A 28 11.55 1.57 17.85
N MET A 29 11.77 2.75 17.27
CA MET A 29 10.79 3.43 16.42
C MET A 29 10.69 2.63 15.11
N ILE A 30 9.57 1.97 14.90
CA ILE A 30 9.18 1.44 13.61
C ILE A 30 9.04 2.66 12.69
N HIS A 31 10.00 2.89 11.80
CA HIS A 31 9.90 3.92 10.77
C HIS A 31 8.94 3.45 9.69
N VAL A 32 7.67 3.39 10.06
CA VAL A 32 6.61 3.59 9.09
C VAL A 32 6.55 5.10 8.91
N LEU A 33 6.64 5.60 7.71
CA LEU A 33 6.54 7.01 7.37
C LEU A 33 5.20 7.59 7.85
N ALA A 34 5.09 7.92 9.13
CA ALA A 34 3.95 8.55 9.75
C ALA A 34 4.38 9.90 10.33
N LEU A 35 4.77 10.83 9.44
CA LEU A 35 4.87 12.25 9.77
C LEU A 35 3.57 12.93 9.36
N PHE A 36 2.50 12.73 10.14
CA PHE A 36 1.36 13.63 10.13
C PHE A 36 1.59 14.70 11.19
N LEU A 37 1.84 15.92 10.73
CA LEU A 37 1.87 17.10 11.55
C LEU A 37 0.51 17.30 12.23
N ILE A 38 0.53 17.32 13.57
CA ILE A 38 -0.56 17.78 14.41
C ILE A 38 -0.62 19.31 14.27
N SER A 39 -1.67 19.82 13.62
CA SER A 39 -2.05 21.21 13.77
C SER A 39 -3.20 21.31 14.78
N THR A 40 -2.88 21.86 15.93
CA THR A 40 -3.81 22.17 17.01
C THR A 40 -4.77 23.27 16.61
N LEU A 41 -6.03 23.10 17.03
CA LEU A 41 -7.13 24.03 17.03
C LEU A 41 -6.78 25.42 17.61
N ALA A 42 -7.14 26.46 16.89
CA ALA A 42 -7.60 27.69 17.51
C ALA A 42 -8.78 28.24 16.70
N GLY A 43 -9.94 28.22 17.30
CA GLY A 43 -11.14 28.79 16.72
C GLY A 43 -11.14 30.31 16.84
N CYS A 44 -11.79 30.99 15.91
CA CYS A 44 -12.51 32.22 16.18
C CYS A 44 -13.63 32.45 15.17
N ALA A 45 -14.73 32.88 15.71
CA ALA A 45 -16.02 33.04 15.09
C ALA A 45 -16.17 34.35 14.28
N SER A 46 -17.20 34.29 13.42
CA SER A 46 -18.07 35.38 12.93
C SER A 46 -17.55 36.35 11.84
N CYS A 47 -18.19 36.38 10.70
CA CYS A 47 -19.27 37.30 10.36
C CYS A 47 -19.69 37.16 8.90
N SER A 48 -20.97 37.23 8.73
CA SER A 48 -21.74 37.22 7.50
C SER A 48 -21.53 38.45 6.61
N SER A 49 -21.65 38.30 5.30
CA SER A 49 -22.52 39.18 4.50
C SER A 49 -22.68 38.66 3.05
N ASP A 50 -23.89 38.73 2.60
CA ASP A 50 -24.45 38.41 1.30
C ASP A 50 -23.77 39.12 0.13
N LEU A 51 -23.68 38.44 -1.03
CA LEU A 51 -23.95 39.03 -2.32
C LEU A 51 -24.36 37.95 -3.33
N LYS A 52 -25.58 38.06 -3.83
CA LYS A 52 -26.14 37.32 -4.94
C LYS A 52 -25.52 37.81 -6.25
N GLU A 53 -25.09 36.90 -7.12
CA GLU A 53 -25.18 37.15 -8.56
C GLU A 53 -25.59 35.91 -9.34
N ASN A 54 -26.55 36.12 -10.23
CA ASN A 54 -27.17 35.17 -11.12
C ASN A 54 -26.23 34.83 -12.28
N GLY A 55 -26.00 33.54 -12.52
CA GLY A 55 -25.48 33.04 -13.79
C GLY A 55 -26.24 31.75 -14.14
N LYS A 56 -27.12 31.82 -15.14
CA LYS A 56 -27.77 30.65 -15.75
C LYS A 56 -26.69 29.87 -16.52
N GLU A 57 -26.41 28.64 -16.14
CA GLU A 57 -25.78 27.65 -16.99
C GLU A 57 -26.65 26.42 -17.15
N ASN A 58 -26.66 25.92 -18.37
CA ASN A 58 -27.52 24.88 -18.89
C ASN A 58 -27.36 23.56 -18.12
N GLY A 59 -28.50 23.08 -17.62
CA GLY A 59 -28.60 21.76 -17.02
C GLY A 59 -28.27 20.64 -18.01
N LYS A 60 -27.23 19.88 -17.75
CA LYS A 60 -27.19 18.47 -18.03
C LYS A 60 -27.93 17.80 -16.87
N GLU A 61 -29.01 17.10 -17.17
CA GLU A 61 -29.67 16.20 -16.24
C GLU A 61 -28.61 15.14 -15.81
N GLU A 62 -28.05 15.32 -14.61
CA GLU A 62 -27.40 14.22 -13.90
C GLU A 62 -28.52 13.21 -13.59
N LYS A 63 -28.35 12.00 -14.13
CA LYS A 63 -29.18 10.86 -13.69
C LYS A 63 -29.02 10.79 -12.18
N PRO A 64 -30.09 10.60 -11.41
CA PRO A 64 -29.97 10.42 -9.98
C PRO A 64 -29.08 9.21 -9.73
N ASP A 65 -28.02 9.41 -8.95
CA ASP A 65 -27.16 8.35 -8.38
C ASP A 65 -28.12 7.49 -7.54
N THR A 66 -28.66 6.43 -8.14
CA THR A 66 -29.33 5.40 -7.36
C THR A 66 -28.24 4.68 -6.61
N GLU A 67 -28.00 5.05 -5.36
CA GLU A 67 -27.13 4.28 -4.47
C GLU A 67 -27.60 2.82 -4.55
N GLU A 68 -26.72 1.97 -5.05
CA GLU A 68 -26.98 0.52 -5.13
C GLU A 68 -27.15 0.04 -3.68
N VAL A 69 -28.37 -0.35 -3.33
CA VAL A 69 -28.69 -0.76 -1.96
C VAL A 69 -27.80 -1.96 -1.59
N ARG A 70 -27.10 -1.84 -0.48
CA ARG A 70 -26.23 -2.90 0.04
C ARG A 70 -27.06 -4.18 0.26
N PRO A 71 -26.73 -5.34 -0.36
CA PRO A 71 -27.45 -6.58 -0.17
C PRO A 71 -27.49 -7.00 1.31
N GLU A 72 -28.63 -7.49 1.78
CA GLU A 72 -28.78 -8.01 3.14
C GLU A 72 -28.15 -9.41 3.31
N SER A 73 -28.09 -10.18 2.21
CA SER A 73 -27.55 -11.55 2.19
C SER A 73 -27.04 -11.93 0.80
N PHE A 74 -26.25 -12.97 0.75
CA PHE A 74 -25.70 -13.55 -0.48
C PHE A 74 -26.05 -15.04 -0.56
N ALA A 75 -26.24 -15.55 -1.76
CA ALA A 75 -26.53 -16.99 -1.98
C ALA A 75 -25.29 -17.85 -1.71
N SER A 76 -24.10 -17.28 -1.84
CA SER A 76 -22.82 -17.99 -1.61
C SER A 76 -21.71 -17.03 -1.20
N ASP A 77 -20.62 -17.59 -0.65
CA ASP A 77 -19.40 -16.84 -0.38
C ASP A 77 -18.79 -16.25 -1.66
N ASP A 78 -18.93 -16.94 -2.78
CA ASP A 78 -18.42 -16.48 -4.08
C ASP A 78 -19.17 -15.25 -4.58
N GLU A 79 -20.50 -15.23 -4.44
CA GLU A 79 -21.33 -14.06 -4.74
C GLU A 79 -20.98 -12.85 -3.83
N MET A 80 -20.74 -13.13 -2.55
CA MET A 80 -20.28 -12.10 -1.61
C MET A 80 -18.93 -11.53 -2.05
N LEU A 81 -17.98 -12.37 -2.44
CA LEU A 81 -16.66 -11.90 -2.92
C LEU A 81 -16.77 -11.09 -4.21
N ASP A 82 -17.65 -11.46 -5.16
CA ASP A 82 -17.89 -10.64 -6.35
C ASP A 82 -18.38 -9.23 -5.97
N TYR A 83 -19.33 -9.15 -5.06
CA TYR A 83 -19.86 -7.87 -4.59
C TYR A 83 -18.78 -7.03 -3.89
N ILE A 84 -18.03 -7.64 -2.98
CA ILE A 84 -16.94 -6.98 -2.23
C ILE A 84 -15.87 -6.46 -3.19
N GLN A 85 -15.42 -7.27 -4.16
CA GLN A 85 -14.43 -6.84 -5.15
C GLN A 85 -14.96 -5.66 -5.97
N LYS A 86 -16.22 -5.74 -6.46
CA LYS A 86 -16.84 -4.68 -7.26
C LYS A 86 -16.92 -3.37 -6.50
N VAL A 87 -17.39 -3.38 -5.26
CA VAL A 87 -17.57 -2.14 -4.48
C VAL A 87 -16.22 -1.51 -4.13
N HIS A 88 -15.24 -2.33 -3.71
CA HIS A 88 -13.93 -1.79 -3.30
C HIS A 88 -13.11 -1.28 -4.49
N LEU A 89 -13.19 -1.91 -5.67
CA LEU A 89 -12.51 -1.38 -6.86
C LEU A 89 -13.09 -0.05 -7.35
N ASN A 90 -14.32 0.28 -7.00
CA ASN A 90 -14.93 1.55 -7.36
C ASN A 90 -14.23 2.76 -6.74
N TYR A 91 -13.46 2.57 -5.67
CA TYR A 91 -12.55 3.62 -5.20
C TYR A 91 -11.64 4.13 -6.33
N MET A 92 -11.09 3.20 -7.13
CA MET A 92 -10.24 3.54 -8.28
C MET A 92 -11.03 3.80 -9.55
N TRP A 93 -12.22 3.20 -9.73
CA TRP A 93 -13.02 3.39 -10.94
C TRP A 93 -13.79 4.70 -10.91
N ASP A 94 -14.62 4.93 -9.88
CA ASP A 94 -15.46 6.12 -9.74
C ASP A 94 -14.79 7.23 -8.93
N GLY A 95 -14.01 6.86 -7.90
CA GLY A 95 -13.38 7.78 -6.97
C GLY A 95 -12.06 8.39 -7.45
N ALA A 96 -11.54 7.98 -8.62
CA ALA A 96 -10.28 8.49 -9.15
C ALA A 96 -10.31 9.99 -9.37
N GLU A 97 -9.15 10.63 -9.34
CA GLU A 97 -8.99 12.02 -9.73
C GLU A 97 -9.20 12.13 -11.26
N PRO A 98 -10.12 13.02 -11.72
CA PRO A 98 -10.61 12.95 -13.09
C PRO A 98 -9.59 13.33 -14.17
N THR A 99 -8.57 14.16 -13.86
CA THR A 99 -7.54 14.54 -14.83
C THR A 99 -6.53 13.42 -15.06
N SER A 100 -6.05 12.82 -13.97
CA SER A 100 -5.02 11.79 -13.99
C SER A 100 -5.59 10.38 -14.25
N GLY A 101 -6.78 10.10 -13.74
CA GLY A 101 -7.33 8.76 -13.65
C GLY A 101 -6.71 7.93 -12.52
N LEU A 102 -5.80 8.50 -11.73
CA LEU A 102 -5.13 7.86 -10.59
C LEU A 102 -6.01 7.92 -9.33
N ALA A 103 -5.70 7.07 -8.38
CA ALA A 103 -6.38 7.06 -7.08
C ALA A 103 -6.09 8.34 -6.30
N ARG A 104 -7.15 9.01 -5.82
CA ARG A 104 -7.00 10.02 -4.78
C ARG A 104 -6.30 9.37 -3.59
N GLU A 105 -5.35 10.06 -2.98
CA GLU A 105 -4.63 9.52 -1.82
C GLU A 105 -5.61 9.16 -0.70
N ARG A 106 -6.62 10.01 -0.52
CA ARG A 106 -7.72 9.82 0.43
C ARG A 106 -9.05 10.29 -0.13
N ILE A 107 -10.13 9.67 0.34
CA ILE A 107 -11.49 10.16 0.13
C ILE A 107 -12.17 10.25 1.49
N HIS A 108 -12.53 11.45 1.88
CA HIS A 108 -13.24 11.73 3.12
C HIS A 108 -14.68 12.11 2.80
N LEU A 109 -15.63 11.22 3.10
CA LEU A 109 -17.04 11.46 2.84
C LEU A 109 -17.63 12.55 3.75
N ASP A 110 -16.98 12.85 4.88
CA ASP A 110 -17.31 13.97 5.76
C ASP A 110 -16.82 15.33 5.23
N GLY A 111 -16.06 15.34 4.13
CA GLY A 111 -15.56 16.56 3.49
C GLY A 111 -14.43 17.27 4.23
N ASP A 112 -13.94 16.70 5.32
CA ASP A 112 -12.84 17.28 6.10
C ASP A 112 -11.49 16.78 5.56
N TYR A 113 -10.79 17.63 4.81
CA TYR A 113 -9.50 17.32 4.19
C TYR A 113 -8.37 18.20 4.75
N PRO A 114 -7.21 17.61 5.09
CA PRO A 114 -6.04 18.41 5.43
C PRO A 114 -5.62 19.25 4.22
N GLU A 115 -5.28 20.52 4.45
CA GLU A 115 -4.76 21.44 3.43
C GLU A 115 -5.63 21.53 2.14
N LYS A 116 -6.89 21.10 2.17
CA LYS A 116 -7.77 20.98 0.99
C LYS A 116 -7.22 20.04 -0.09
N ASP A 117 -6.59 18.96 0.31
CA ASP A 117 -5.87 18.00 -0.54
C ASP A 117 -6.77 16.96 -1.27
N GLN A 118 -7.98 17.31 -1.60
CA GLN A 118 -8.97 16.43 -2.24
C GLN A 118 -8.49 15.84 -3.59
N ASN A 119 -7.59 16.54 -4.28
CA ASN A 119 -7.10 16.17 -5.62
C ASN A 119 -5.63 15.71 -5.61
N VAL A 120 -5.09 15.41 -4.45
CA VAL A 120 -3.81 14.72 -4.34
C VAL A 120 -4.00 13.26 -4.70
N VAL A 121 -3.14 12.75 -5.58
CA VAL A 121 -3.12 11.34 -5.98
C VAL A 121 -1.86 10.66 -5.44
N THR A 122 -1.98 9.38 -5.12
CA THR A 122 -0.90 8.58 -4.55
C THR A 122 -0.33 7.62 -5.60
N THR A 123 0.98 7.43 -5.58
CA THR A 123 1.66 6.57 -6.56
C THR A 123 1.43 5.09 -6.26
N GLY A 124 1.73 4.63 -5.06
CA GLY A 124 1.60 3.22 -4.70
C GLY A 124 0.16 2.75 -4.61
N GLY A 125 -0.72 3.54 -3.97
CA GLY A 125 -2.14 3.23 -3.90
C GLY A 125 -2.79 3.18 -5.29
N SER A 126 -2.37 4.04 -6.21
CA SER A 126 -2.78 3.97 -7.62
C SER A 126 -2.31 2.68 -8.29
N GLY A 127 -1.11 2.19 -7.96
CA GLY A 127 -0.63 0.90 -8.44
C GLY A 127 -1.58 -0.24 -8.05
N PHE A 128 -1.97 -0.30 -6.80
CA PHE A 128 -2.95 -1.29 -6.32
C PHE A 128 -4.32 -1.09 -6.96
N GLY A 129 -4.74 0.16 -7.15
CA GLY A 129 -5.98 0.48 -7.86
C GLY A 129 -5.96 0.05 -9.33
N ILE A 130 -4.83 0.16 -10.03
CA ILE A 130 -4.64 -0.35 -11.39
C ILE A 130 -4.79 -1.87 -11.44
N ALA A 131 -4.24 -2.59 -10.48
CA ALA A 131 -4.48 -4.03 -10.34
C ALA A 131 -5.97 -4.32 -10.13
N GLY A 132 -6.68 -3.51 -9.34
CA GLY A 132 -8.13 -3.58 -9.17
C GLY A 132 -8.90 -3.33 -10.46
N LEU A 133 -8.48 -2.36 -11.30
CA LEU A 133 -9.10 -2.13 -12.62
C LEU A 133 -8.96 -3.36 -13.52
N LEU A 134 -7.79 -4.01 -13.50
CA LEU A 134 -7.56 -5.23 -14.26
C LEU A 134 -8.48 -6.37 -13.80
N VAL A 135 -8.66 -6.52 -12.48
CA VAL A 135 -9.64 -7.46 -11.90
C VAL A 135 -11.05 -7.13 -12.37
N GLY A 136 -11.43 -5.85 -12.36
CA GLY A 136 -12.73 -5.39 -12.84
C GLY A 136 -12.99 -5.74 -14.31
N ILE A 137 -11.98 -5.63 -15.16
CA ILE A 137 -12.04 -6.02 -16.58
C ILE A 137 -12.21 -7.54 -16.70
N GLU A 138 -11.37 -8.32 -16.02
CA GLU A 138 -11.40 -9.79 -16.07
C GLU A 138 -12.73 -10.36 -15.60
N ARG A 139 -13.31 -9.78 -14.55
CA ARG A 139 -14.61 -10.20 -14.00
C ARG A 139 -15.83 -9.61 -14.70
N GLY A 140 -15.62 -8.73 -15.70
CA GLY A 140 -16.70 -8.09 -16.43
C GLY A 140 -17.44 -7.00 -15.64
N PHE A 141 -16.90 -6.53 -14.52
CA PHE A 141 -17.43 -5.38 -13.78
C PHE A 141 -17.19 -4.07 -14.54
N ILE A 142 -16.11 -4.03 -15.31
CA ILE A 142 -15.71 -2.92 -16.18
C ILE A 142 -15.68 -3.43 -17.61
N PRO A 143 -16.37 -2.77 -18.57
CA PRO A 143 -16.25 -3.10 -19.97
C PRO A 143 -14.78 -2.99 -20.44
N ARG A 144 -14.29 -3.99 -21.15
CA ARG A 144 -12.88 -4.08 -21.55
C ARG A 144 -12.39 -2.82 -22.28
N GLU A 145 -13.16 -2.31 -23.20
CA GLU A 145 -12.82 -1.10 -23.96
C GLU A 145 -12.68 0.13 -23.05
N GLU A 146 -13.60 0.32 -22.09
CA GLU A 146 -13.54 1.43 -21.14
C GLU A 146 -12.36 1.28 -20.17
N GLY A 147 -12.05 0.07 -19.76
CA GLY A 147 -10.88 -0.24 -18.96
C GLY A 147 -9.57 0.11 -19.68
N VAL A 148 -9.43 -0.29 -20.97
CA VAL A 148 -8.27 0.03 -21.80
C VAL A 148 -8.14 1.54 -21.96
N LYS A 149 -9.26 2.24 -22.21
CA LYS A 149 -9.28 3.71 -22.32
C LYS A 149 -8.79 4.40 -21.03
N ARG A 150 -9.25 3.93 -19.86
CA ARG A 150 -8.81 4.43 -18.55
C ARG A 150 -7.32 4.16 -18.32
N LEU A 151 -6.86 2.96 -18.57
CA LEU A 151 -5.46 2.57 -18.38
C LEU A 151 -4.51 3.31 -19.35
N THR A 152 -4.94 3.57 -20.58
CA THR A 152 -4.19 4.39 -21.55
C THR A 152 -4.05 5.84 -21.05
N LYS A 153 -5.15 6.41 -20.55
CA LYS A 153 -5.14 7.75 -19.94
C LYS A 153 -4.14 7.83 -18.78
N ILE A 154 -4.15 6.82 -17.91
CA ILE A 154 -3.21 6.72 -16.78
C ILE A 154 -1.76 6.65 -17.28
N ALA A 155 -1.45 5.79 -18.26
CA ALA A 155 -0.11 5.66 -18.81
C ALA A 155 0.38 6.97 -19.44
N ASP A 156 -0.48 7.67 -20.19
CA ASP A 156 -0.16 8.98 -20.79
C ASP A 156 0.05 10.07 -19.72
N TYR A 157 -0.72 10.03 -18.63
CA TYR A 157 -0.53 10.93 -17.50
C TYR A 157 0.80 10.67 -16.80
N LEU A 158 1.11 9.42 -16.49
CA LEU A 158 2.36 9.03 -15.82
C LEU A 158 3.59 9.40 -16.64
N LYS A 159 3.50 9.41 -17.97
CA LYS A 159 4.59 9.82 -18.86
C LYS A 159 4.95 11.30 -18.73
N ARG A 160 3.95 12.17 -18.49
CA ARG A 160 4.13 13.63 -18.39
C ARG A 160 4.20 14.16 -16.96
N ALA A 161 3.85 13.36 -15.97
CA ALA A 161 3.96 13.72 -14.55
C ALA A 161 5.43 13.86 -14.13
N ASP A 162 5.67 14.56 -13.03
CA ASP A 162 7.01 14.70 -12.46
C ASP A 162 7.62 13.33 -12.15
N ARG A 163 8.85 13.14 -12.61
CA ARG A 163 9.66 11.93 -12.39
C ARG A 163 11.09 12.34 -12.08
N PHE A 164 11.72 11.59 -11.21
CA PHE A 164 13.07 11.83 -10.72
C PHE A 164 13.93 10.59 -10.99
N HIS A 165 14.76 10.66 -12.01
CA HIS A 165 15.45 9.48 -12.56
C HIS A 165 14.48 8.35 -12.92
N GLY A 166 13.40 8.74 -13.62
CA GLY A 166 12.36 7.81 -14.05
C GLY A 166 11.40 7.33 -12.96
N VAL A 167 11.54 7.78 -11.72
CA VAL A 167 10.79 7.37 -10.54
C VAL A 167 9.80 8.45 -10.12
N TRP A 168 8.54 8.09 -9.90
CA TRP A 168 7.52 9.02 -9.46
C TRP A 168 7.66 9.34 -7.96
N PRO A 169 7.15 10.53 -7.53
CA PRO A 169 7.12 10.86 -6.12
C PRO A 169 6.05 10.06 -5.38
N HIS A 170 6.05 10.13 -4.06
CA HIS A 170 5.03 9.53 -3.21
C HIS A 170 3.63 10.02 -3.60
N TRP A 171 3.46 11.35 -3.72
CA TRP A 171 2.24 12.03 -4.09
C TRP A 171 2.43 13.01 -5.24
N LEU A 172 1.35 13.18 -6.03
CA LEU A 172 1.25 14.17 -7.10
C LEU A 172 0.00 15.03 -6.89
N TYR A 173 0.08 16.30 -7.28
CA TYR A 173 -1.13 17.07 -7.53
C TYR A 173 -1.81 16.54 -8.79
N GLY A 174 -2.96 15.87 -8.64
CA GLY A 174 -3.65 15.19 -9.73
C GLY A 174 -3.89 16.05 -10.97
N PRO A 175 -4.43 17.29 -10.85
CA PRO A 175 -4.69 18.15 -12.00
C PRO A 175 -3.45 18.56 -12.79
N THR A 176 -2.26 18.60 -12.17
CA THR A 176 -1.05 19.15 -12.79
C THR A 176 0.04 18.12 -13.08
N GLY A 177 0.06 17.00 -12.34
CA GLY A 177 1.15 16.03 -12.39
C GLY A 177 2.43 16.48 -11.69
N LYS A 178 2.37 17.57 -10.94
CA LYS A 178 3.51 18.06 -10.16
C LYS A 178 3.63 17.35 -8.83
N VAL A 179 4.85 17.21 -8.35
CA VAL A 179 5.12 16.60 -7.05
C VAL A 179 4.39 17.36 -5.94
N LYS A 180 3.63 16.63 -5.13
CA LYS A 180 3.14 17.08 -3.82
C LYS A 180 4.10 16.51 -2.78
N PRO A 181 4.92 17.33 -2.12
CA PRO A 181 5.85 16.83 -1.12
C PRO A 181 5.13 16.05 -0.02
N PHE A 182 5.61 14.85 0.26
CA PHE A 182 5.16 14.05 1.41
C PHE A 182 5.75 14.62 2.71
N GLY A 183 6.96 15.09 2.64
CA GLY A 183 7.68 15.79 3.68
C GLY A 183 8.73 16.73 3.08
N GLN A 184 9.35 17.56 3.88
CA GLN A 184 10.32 18.57 3.41
C GLN A 184 11.42 17.94 2.54
N LYS A 185 11.99 16.80 2.96
CA LYS A 185 13.06 16.11 2.25
C LYS A 185 12.55 14.99 1.34
N ASP A 186 11.27 14.68 1.41
CA ASP A 186 10.55 13.73 0.58
C ASP A 186 9.69 14.48 -0.44
N ASN A 187 10.38 15.20 -1.33
CA ASN A 187 9.83 16.03 -2.38
C ASN A 187 10.34 15.66 -3.78
N GLY A 188 10.83 14.45 -3.92
CA GLY A 188 11.39 13.90 -5.15
C GLY A 188 10.91 12.48 -5.42
N GLY A 189 11.81 11.61 -5.91
CA GLY A 189 11.47 10.23 -6.24
C GLY A 189 11.26 9.36 -5.01
N ASP A 190 10.19 8.55 -5.05
CA ASP A 190 9.91 7.47 -4.12
C ASP A 190 9.93 6.14 -4.88
N LEU A 191 11.03 5.40 -4.72
CA LEU A 191 11.24 4.18 -5.47
C LEU A 191 10.31 3.05 -5.03
N VAL A 192 9.95 2.99 -3.75
CA VAL A 192 9.08 1.94 -3.20
C VAL A 192 7.66 2.09 -3.74
N GLU A 193 7.09 3.29 -3.62
CA GLU A 193 5.78 3.61 -4.18
C GLU A 193 5.74 3.40 -5.70
N SER A 194 6.79 3.80 -6.40
CA SER A 194 6.92 3.57 -7.85
C SER A 194 7.02 2.10 -8.22
N CYS A 195 7.61 1.26 -7.37
CA CYS A 195 7.63 -0.19 -7.57
C CYS A 195 6.25 -0.83 -7.33
N PHE A 196 5.47 -0.35 -6.37
CA PHE A 196 4.08 -0.78 -6.21
C PHE A 196 3.25 -0.46 -7.45
N LEU A 197 3.46 0.72 -8.03
CA LEU A 197 2.83 1.10 -9.30
C LEU A 197 3.30 0.20 -10.45
N MET A 198 4.61 0.02 -10.61
CA MET A 198 5.18 -0.68 -11.76
C MET A 198 4.85 -2.18 -11.76
N GLN A 199 4.77 -2.84 -10.59
CA GLN A 199 4.38 -4.26 -10.56
C GLN A 199 2.97 -4.47 -11.15
N SER A 200 2.04 -3.56 -10.87
CA SER A 200 0.68 -3.63 -11.43
C SER A 200 0.64 -3.25 -12.91
N LEU A 201 1.41 -2.25 -13.32
CA LEU A 201 1.55 -1.89 -14.73
C LEU A 201 2.13 -3.05 -15.55
N LEU A 202 3.08 -3.80 -15.01
CA LEU A 202 3.61 -5.00 -15.68
C LEU A 202 2.54 -6.09 -15.82
N CYS A 203 1.64 -6.27 -14.83
CA CYS A 203 0.47 -7.13 -14.99
C CYS A 203 -0.42 -6.67 -16.15
N VAL A 204 -0.69 -5.38 -16.27
CA VAL A 204 -1.47 -4.78 -17.37
C VAL A 204 -0.78 -5.02 -18.71
N ARG A 205 0.54 -4.80 -18.81
CA ARG A 205 1.33 -5.07 -20.02
C ARG A 205 1.17 -6.54 -20.46
N GLN A 206 1.32 -7.46 -19.54
CA GLN A 206 1.21 -8.89 -19.84
C GLN A 206 -0.20 -9.31 -20.25
N TYR A 207 -1.22 -8.71 -19.66
CA TYR A 207 -2.63 -9.00 -19.98
C TYR A 207 -3.02 -8.53 -21.39
N PHE A 208 -2.47 -7.40 -21.86
CA PHE A 208 -2.90 -6.75 -23.10
C PHE A 208 -1.92 -6.90 -24.28
N ARG A 209 -0.70 -7.41 -24.09
CA ARG A 209 0.35 -7.42 -25.10
C ARG A 209 0.01 -8.17 -26.40
N ASP A 210 -0.87 -9.16 -26.31
CA ASP A 210 -1.30 -9.98 -27.44
C ASP A 210 -2.72 -9.62 -27.93
N GLY A 211 -3.25 -8.49 -27.48
CA GLY A 211 -4.59 -8.04 -27.79
C GLY A 211 -4.71 -7.28 -29.12
N ASN A 212 -5.74 -6.42 -29.19
CA ASN A 212 -5.94 -5.55 -30.37
C ASN A 212 -4.89 -4.41 -30.42
N GLU A 213 -4.94 -3.56 -31.45
CA GLU A 213 -3.96 -2.48 -31.65
C GLU A 213 -3.91 -1.47 -30.50
N GLN A 214 -5.06 -1.15 -29.88
CA GLN A 214 -5.10 -0.22 -28.75
C GLN A 214 -4.50 -0.87 -27.50
N GLU A 215 -4.76 -2.13 -27.28
CA GLU A 215 -4.21 -2.92 -26.17
C GLU A 215 -2.70 -3.10 -26.28
N LYS A 216 -2.19 -3.41 -27.48
CA LYS A 216 -0.76 -3.45 -27.76
C LYS A 216 -0.08 -2.10 -27.57
N ALA A 217 -0.71 -1.01 -28.02
CA ALA A 217 -0.19 0.35 -27.81
C ALA A 217 -0.11 0.71 -26.31
N LEU A 218 -1.09 0.28 -25.51
CA LEU A 218 -1.04 0.41 -24.04
C LEU A 218 0.14 -0.38 -23.46
N ALA A 219 0.32 -1.61 -23.87
CA ALA A 219 1.44 -2.45 -23.41
C ALA A 219 2.79 -1.84 -23.76
N GLU A 220 2.95 -1.26 -24.95
CA GLU A 220 4.17 -0.55 -25.36
C GLU A 220 4.45 0.71 -24.54
N LYS A 221 3.41 1.49 -24.20
CA LYS A 221 3.54 2.67 -23.32
C LYS A 221 4.06 2.25 -21.93
N ILE A 222 3.54 1.18 -21.38
CA ILE A 222 3.98 0.64 -20.08
C ILE A 222 5.43 0.15 -20.17
N ASP A 223 5.79 -0.54 -21.24
CA ASP A 223 7.15 -1.02 -21.47
C ASP A 223 8.17 0.13 -21.52
N GLN A 224 7.80 1.27 -22.12
CA GLN A 224 8.63 2.48 -22.12
C GLN A 224 8.79 3.05 -20.69
N LEU A 225 7.70 3.19 -19.94
CA LEU A 225 7.75 3.68 -18.55
C LEU A 225 8.65 2.80 -17.68
N TRP A 226 8.56 1.48 -17.85
CA TRP A 226 9.40 0.49 -17.19
C TRP A 226 10.88 0.67 -17.49
N LYS A 227 11.24 0.80 -18.78
CA LYS A 227 12.61 0.98 -19.23
C LYS A 227 13.26 2.29 -18.79
N GLU A 228 12.47 3.29 -18.45
CA GLU A 228 12.94 4.61 -18.03
C GLU A 228 13.24 4.72 -16.54
N MET A 229 12.88 3.71 -15.72
CA MET A 229 13.18 3.73 -14.29
C MET A 229 14.66 3.42 -14.04
N GLU A 230 15.39 4.41 -13.52
CA GLU A 230 16.84 4.32 -13.28
C GLU A 230 17.14 3.69 -11.89
N PHE A 231 16.85 2.40 -11.72
CA PHE A 231 17.06 1.70 -10.45
C PHE A 231 18.49 1.82 -9.91
N SER A 232 19.49 1.75 -10.78
CA SER A 232 20.91 1.86 -10.40
C SER A 232 21.26 3.23 -9.82
N TRP A 233 20.54 4.30 -10.20
CA TRP A 233 20.68 5.61 -9.56
C TRP A 233 20.40 5.55 -8.05
N TYR A 234 19.36 4.82 -7.68
CA TYR A 234 18.91 4.72 -6.29
C TYR A 234 19.82 3.85 -5.39
N GLN A 235 20.91 3.31 -5.93
CA GLN A 235 21.98 2.74 -5.11
C GLN A 235 22.87 3.79 -4.44
N ASN A 236 22.86 5.05 -4.90
CA ASN A 236 23.76 6.10 -4.40
C ASN A 236 25.25 5.64 -4.39
N GLY A 237 25.64 4.88 -5.39
CA GLY A 237 27.00 4.31 -5.49
C GLY A 237 27.36 3.29 -4.40
N LYS A 238 26.36 2.70 -3.73
CA LYS A 238 26.54 1.72 -2.64
C LYS A 238 25.91 0.38 -2.99
N ASP A 239 26.22 -0.63 -2.19
CA ASP A 239 25.72 -2.00 -2.38
C ASP A 239 24.40 -2.22 -1.60
N VAL A 240 23.45 -1.31 -1.81
CA VAL A 240 22.09 -1.26 -1.24
C VAL A 240 21.24 -0.31 -2.06
N ILE A 241 19.93 -0.45 -2.02
CA ILE A 241 18.99 0.46 -2.67
C ILE A 241 18.41 1.42 -1.62
N TYR A 242 18.28 2.71 -2.01
CA TYR A 242 17.67 3.75 -1.18
C TYR A 242 16.23 4.00 -1.58
N TRP A 243 15.39 4.35 -0.61
CA TRP A 243 13.96 4.63 -0.81
C TRP A 243 13.71 5.91 -1.59
N HIS A 244 14.42 7.00 -1.23
CA HIS A 244 14.14 8.36 -1.68
C HIS A 244 15.34 9.04 -2.31
N TRP A 245 15.07 9.89 -3.29
CA TRP A 245 16.01 10.89 -3.76
C TRP A 245 15.28 12.21 -4.01
N SER A 246 15.88 13.32 -3.59
CA SER A 246 15.33 14.67 -3.74
C SER A 246 16.22 15.53 -4.64
N PRO A 247 15.67 16.32 -5.58
CA PRO A 247 16.45 17.25 -6.38
C PRO A 247 17.06 18.40 -5.54
N GLU A 248 16.46 18.73 -4.38
CA GLU A 248 16.93 19.79 -3.49
C GLU A 248 17.80 19.27 -2.35
N TYR A 249 17.44 18.11 -1.79
CA TYR A 249 18.08 17.53 -0.60
C TYR A 249 18.92 16.30 -0.90
N ASN A 250 18.99 15.89 -2.18
CA ASN A 250 19.74 14.71 -2.61
C ASN A 250 19.38 13.46 -1.79
N TRP A 251 20.33 12.88 -1.08
CA TRP A 251 20.20 11.65 -0.29
C TRP A 251 19.96 11.90 1.20
N GLU A 252 19.55 13.09 1.60
CA GLU A 252 19.45 13.46 3.03
C GLU A 252 18.39 12.68 3.81
N MET A 253 17.36 12.10 3.15
CA MET A 253 16.46 11.14 3.81
C MET A 253 17.22 9.92 4.34
N ASN A 254 18.29 9.52 3.65
CA ASN A 254 19.23 8.47 4.04
C ASN A 254 18.52 7.19 4.53
N PHE A 255 17.58 6.68 3.73
CA PHE A 255 16.78 5.50 4.06
C PHE A 255 17.15 4.32 3.17
N PRO A 256 18.19 3.54 3.52
CA PRO A 256 18.51 2.31 2.80
C PRO A 256 17.44 1.25 3.08
N LEU A 257 17.06 0.49 2.05
CA LEU A 257 16.12 -0.62 2.13
C LEU A 257 16.84 -1.88 2.65
N GLU A 258 16.77 -2.09 3.94
CA GLU A 258 17.45 -3.19 4.65
C GLU A 258 16.46 -3.91 5.57
N GLY A 259 16.45 -5.24 5.49
CA GLY A 259 15.57 -6.07 6.33
C GLY A 259 14.13 -6.15 5.83
N TYR A 260 13.36 -7.07 6.43
CA TYR A 260 12.02 -7.37 5.98
C TYR A 260 11.01 -6.26 6.32
N ASN A 261 10.38 -5.77 5.29
CA ASN A 261 9.21 -4.92 5.27
C ASN A 261 8.49 -5.06 3.91
N GLU A 262 7.70 -4.09 3.50
CA GLU A 262 6.95 -4.06 2.24
C GLU A 262 7.82 -3.95 0.97
N ALA A 263 9.11 -3.67 1.08
CA ALA A 263 9.94 -3.22 -0.04
C ALA A 263 10.68 -4.35 -0.81
N LEU A 264 10.36 -5.63 -0.59
CA LEU A 264 10.96 -6.73 -1.32
C LEU A 264 10.84 -6.56 -2.84
N ILE A 265 9.69 -6.10 -3.31
CA ILE A 265 9.41 -5.90 -4.75
C ILE A 265 10.42 -4.95 -5.40
N VAL A 266 10.99 -4.01 -4.65
CA VAL A 266 12.01 -3.07 -5.17
C VAL A 266 13.23 -3.82 -5.66
N TYR A 267 13.76 -4.75 -4.87
CA TYR A 267 14.92 -5.54 -5.25
C TYR A 267 14.62 -6.51 -6.40
N VAL A 268 13.42 -7.07 -6.42
CA VAL A 268 12.98 -7.92 -7.53
C VAL A 268 12.94 -7.14 -8.84
N LEU A 269 12.27 -5.97 -8.85
CA LEU A 269 12.18 -5.12 -10.04
C LEU A 269 13.54 -4.54 -10.42
N ALA A 270 14.36 -4.13 -9.46
CA ALA A 270 15.70 -3.61 -9.72
C ALA A 270 16.61 -4.65 -10.41
N ALA A 271 16.57 -5.90 -9.96
CA ALA A 271 17.30 -6.98 -10.62
C ALA A 271 16.74 -7.34 -12.00
N SER A 272 15.44 -7.09 -12.20
CA SER A 272 14.70 -7.37 -13.44
C SER A 272 14.81 -6.25 -14.47
N SER A 273 15.31 -5.08 -14.10
CA SER A 273 15.36 -3.92 -14.99
C SER A 273 16.11 -4.22 -16.28
N PRO A 274 15.51 -4.00 -17.46
CA PRO A 274 16.17 -4.27 -18.74
C PRO A 274 17.23 -3.21 -19.11
N THR A 275 17.22 -2.05 -18.46
CA THR A 275 18.05 -0.88 -18.80
C THR A 275 18.99 -0.45 -17.69
N TYR A 276 18.54 -0.47 -16.42
CA TYR A 276 19.28 0.01 -15.26
C TYR A 276 19.29 -1.03 -14.13
N PRO A 277 19.75 -2.27 -14.40
CA PRO A 277 19.70 -3.33 -13.39
C PRO A 277 20.62 -3.06 -12.21
N VAL A 278 20.20 -3.52 -11.04
CA VAL A 278 20.99 -3.51 -9.81
C VAL A 278 21.58 -4.91 -9.58
N PRO A 279 22.86 -5.03 -9.23
CA PRO A 279 23.47 -6.32 -9.02
C PRO A 279 22.89 -7.05 -7.80
N ALA A 280 22.89 -8.38 -7.84
CA ALA A 280 22.38 -9.23 -6.77
C ALA A 280 23.09 -9.00 -5.41
N SER A 281 24.32 -8.49 -5.43
CA SER A 281 25.04 -8.13 -4.21
C SER A 281 24.28 -7.13 -3.35
N ALA A 282 23.61 -6.16 -3.97
CA ALA A 282 22.78 -5.18 -3.25
C ALA A 282 21.62 -5.83 -2.48
N TYR A 283 21.01 -6.88 -3.06
CA TYR A 283 20.00 -7.68 -2.35
C TYR A 283 20.61 -8.44 -1.16
N HIS A 284 21.73 -9.13 -1.39
CA HIS A 284 22.34 -9.96 -0.37
C HIS A 284 22.99 -9.16 0.77
N ASN A 285 23.64 -8.07 0.45
CA ASN A 285 24.36 -7.23 1.43
C ASN A 285 23.48 -6.13 2.02
N GLY A 286 22.59 -5.53 1.21
CA GLY A 286 21.62 -4.52 1.65
C GLY A 286 20.41 -5.16 2.31
N TRP A 287 19.44 -5.59 1.51
CA TRP A 287 18.19 -6.18 2.02
C TRP A 287 18.42 -7.29 3.04
N ALA A 288 19.16 -8.31 2.67
CA ALA A 288 19.38 -9.48 3.51
C ALA A 288 20.45 -9.31 4.59
N ARG A 289 21.15 -8.15 4.64
CA ARG A 289 22.19 -7.86 5.64
C ARG A 289 23.23 -8.97 5.76
N GLY A 290 23.65 -9.54 4.62
CA GLY A 290 24.59 -10.67 4.58
C GLY A 290 24.08 -11.94 5.27
N GLY A 291 22.76 -12.12 5.38
CA GLY A 291 22.10 -13.21 6.11
C GLY A 291 21.57 -12.82 7.49
N GLY A 292 21.90 -11.63 7.99
CA GLY A 292 21.39 -11.11 9.27
C GLY A 292 19.88 -10.88 9.33
N ILE A 293 19.20 -10.98 8.18
CA ILE A 293 17.74 -10.91 8.06
C ILE A 293 17.03 -12.14 8.64
N LYS A 294 17.71 -13.27 8.79
CA LYS A 294 17.09 -14.51 9.31
C LYS A 294 16.65 -14.36 10.76
N SER A 295 15.51 -14.95 11.10
CA SER A 295 14.90 -14.86 12.42
C SER A 295 14.67 -16.24 13.03
N ASP A 296 14.80 -16.32 14.35
CA ASP A 296 14.42 -17.48 15.16
C ASP A 296 13.09 -17.25 15.91
N SER A 297 12.42 -16.12 15.65
CA SER A 297 11.12 -15.81 16.29
C SER A 297 10.04 -16.72 15.76
N ALA A 298 9.22 -17.27 16.67
CA ALA A 298 8.10 -18.13 16.32
C ALA A 298 6.89 -17.88 17.24
N PRO A 299 6.25 -16.68 17.13
CA PRO A 299 5.07 -16.38 17.92
C PRO A 299 3.97 -17.40 17.62
N TYR A 300 3.30 -17.85 18.67
CA TYR A 300 2.22 -18.87 18.57
C TYR A 300 2.66 -20.18 17.89
N GLY A 301 3.96 -20.49 17.88
CA GLY A 301 4.51 -21.62 17.15
C GLY A 301 4.60 -21.43 15.63
N LEU A 302 4.47 -20.19 15.15
CA LEU A 302 4.52 -19.80 13.74
C LEU A 302 5.89 -19.15 13.43
N PRO A 303 6.83 -19.82 12.78
CA PRO A 303 8.14 -19.24 12.48
C PRO A 303 7.99 -17.98 11.61
N LEU A 304 8.51 -16.86 12.10
CA LEU A 304 8.75 -15.67 11.30
C LEU A 304 10.16 -15.78 10.74
N GLU A 305 10.32 -16.42 9.61
CA GLU A 305 11.62 -16.79 9.03
C GLU A 305 12.56 -15.61 8.79
N LEU A 306 11.99 -14.40 8.65
CA LEU A 306 12.70 -13.15 8.51
C LEU A 306 12.43 -12.22 9.71
N LYS A 307 13.45 -11.44 10.11
CA LYS A 307 13.30 -10.42 11.15
C LYS A 307 12.46 -9.27 10.63
N HIS A 308 11.32 -9.03 11.26
CA HIS A 308 10.48 -7.88 10.99
C HIS A 308 11.11 -6.62 11.59
N ASN A 309 11.40 -5.63 10.76
CA ASN A 309 12.06 -4.40 11.18
C ASN A 309 11.34 -3.71 12.35
N GLY A 310 11.92 -3.73 13.54
CA GLY A 310 11.35 -3.11 14.74
C GLY A 310 10.16 -3.83 15.38
N ALA A 311 9.70 -4.96 14.81
CA ALA A 311 8.57 -5.76 15.31
C ALA A 311 8.90 -7.26 15.33
N GLU A 312 10.11 -7.61 15.74
CA GLU A 312 10.70 -8.94 15.58
C GLU A 312 9.98 -10.04 16.35
N LYS A 313 9.28 -9.71 17.45
CA LYS A 313 8.67 -10.72 18.35
C LYS A 313 7.35 -11.28 17.84
N LEU A 314 6.47 -10.41 17.34
CA LEU A 314 5.09 -10.75 17.02
C LEU A 314 4.71 -10.48 15.55
N GLY A 315 5.57 -9.82 14.83
CA GLY A 315 5.34 -9.37 13.45
C GLY A 315 4.93 -7.91 13.36
N GLY A 316 5.27 -7.28 12.24
CA GLY A 316 4.96 -5.89 11.94
C GLY A 316 3.53 -5.70 11.43
N PRO A 317 3.19 -4.47 10.99
CA PRO A 317 1.91 -4.19 10.36
C PRO A 317 1.72 -5.07 9.12
N LEU A 318 0.49 -5.52 8.91
CA LEU A 318 0.24 -6.63 7.98
C LEU A 318 0.40 -6.26 6.51
N PHE A 319 0.40 -4.96 6.17
CA PHE A 319 0.69 -4.52 4.81
C PHE A 319 2.07 -4.98 4.31
N TRP A 320 3.02 -5.26 5.19
CA TRP A 320 4.33 -5.82 4.82
C TRP A 320 4.24 -7.18 4.14
N ALA A 321 3.20 -7.96 4.45
CA ALA A 321 2.93 -9.24 3.80
C ALA A 321 2.12 -9.10 2.51
N GLN A 322 1.63 -7.90 2.16
CA GLN A 322 0.65 -7.69 1.10
C GLN A 322 1.23 -6.93 -0.10
N TYR A 323 1.86 -5.78 0.12
CA TYR A 323 2.17 -4.84 -0.96
C TYR A 323 3.15 -5.37 -2.00
N SER A 324 4.23 -6.05 -1.60
CA SER A 324 5.13 -6.70 -2.54
C SER A 324 4.48 -7.87 -3.27
N HIS A 325 3.42 -8.44 -2.70
CA HIS A 325 2.78 -9.66 -3.19
C HIS A 325 1.44 -9.41 -3.91
N ILE A 326 1.18 -8.19 -4.34
CA ILE A 326 0.10 -7.92 -5.31
C ILE A 326 0.41 -8.65 -6.62
N GLY A 327 1.64 -8.54 -7.12
CA GLY A 327 2.10 -9.23 -8.34
C GLY A 327 3.06 -10.39 -8.07
N LEU A 328 3.98 -10.27 -7.13
CA LEU A 328 4.96 -11.29 -6.81
C LEU A 328 4.31 -12.47 -6.07
N ASP A 329 4.18 -13.61 -6.74
CA ASP A 329 3.60 -14.84 -6.17
C ASP A 329 4.51 -15.42 -5.09
N PRO A 330 4.09 -15.47 -3.82
CA PRO A 330 4.90 -16.05 -2.75
C PRO A 330 4.85 -17.60 -2.73
N ARG A 331 3.91 -18.22 -3.46
CA ARG A 331 3.79 -19.68 -3.51
C ARG A 331 4.99 -20.27 -4.24
N ASN A 332 5.61 -21.27 -3.64
CA ASN A 332 6.85 -21.87 -4.15
C ASN A 332 8.06 -20.92 -4.25
N LEU A 333 7.92 -19.66 -3.84
CA LEU A 333 8.98 -18.68 -3.85
C LEU A 333 9.89 -18.87 -2.64
N SER A 334 11.16 -19.17 -2.88
CA SER A 334 12.15 -19.34 -1.82
C SER A 334 13.53 -18.89 -2.28
N ASP A 335 14.35 -18.50 -1.32
CA ASP A 335 15.78 -18.24 -1.51
C ASP A 335 16.59 -18.88 -0.37
N ARG A 336 17.86 -18.53 -0.26
CA ARG A 336 18.70 -19.03 0.85
C ARG A 336 18.34 -18.49 2.23
N TYR A 337 17.42 -17.54 2.32
CA TYR A 337 17.05 -16.88 3.58
C TYR A 337 15.72 -17.37 4.12
N ALA A 338 14.74 -17.61 3.24
CA ALA A 338 13.38 -17.96 3.65
C ALA A 338 12.58 -18.68 2.55
N ASN A 339 11.49 -19.31 2.99
CA ASN A 339 10.34 -19.66 2.16
C ASN A 339 9.31 -18.55 2.27
N TYR A 340 9.05 -17.83 1.19
CA TYR A 340 8.22 -16.61 1.24
C TYR A 340 6.73 -16.89 1.43
N TRP A 341 6.25 -18.09 1.09
CA TRP A 341 4.91 -18.49 1.49
C TRP A 341 4.78 -18.58 3.02
N ASN A 342 5.76 -19.18 3.68
CA ASN A 342 5.79 -19.21 5.15
C ASN A 342 5.91 -17.80 5.74
N VAL A 343 6.76 -16.95 5.16
CA VAL A 343 6.93 -15.57 5.61
C VAL A 343 5.60 -14.84 5.66
N VAL A 344 4.85 -14.80 4.56
CA VAL A 344 3.60 -14.02 4.48
C VAL A 344 2.45 -14.69 5.24
N ARG A 345 2.33 -16.01 5.13
CA ARG A 345 1.26 -16.76 5.79
C ARG A 345 1.40 -16.74 7.31
N ASN A 346 2.60 -17.00 7.83
CA ASN A 346 2.84 -16.98 9.27
C ASN A 346 2.73 -15.56 9.85
N HIS A 347 3.08 -14.55 9.08
CA HIS A 347 2.85 -13.15 9.47
C HIS A 347 1.35 -12.87 9.62
N ALA A 348 0.53 -13.25 8.63
CA ALA A 348 -0.92 -13.07 8.69
C ALA A 348 -1.56 -13.87 9.84
N LEU A 349 -1.15 -15.13 10.02
CA LEU A 349 -1.64 -15.98 11.12
C LEU A 349 -1.18 -15.47 12.49
N SER A 350 0.03 -14.92 12.63
CA SER A 350 0.48 -14.30 13.89
C SER A 350 -0.38 -13.10 14.26
N ASN A 351 -0.70 -12.25 13.29
CA ASN A 351 -1.59 -11.10 13.47
C ASN A 351 -2.99 -11.55 13.90
N TYR A 352 -3.55 -12.56 13.23
CA TYR A 352 -4.81 -13.20 13.60
C TYR A 352 -4.78 -13.77 15.03
N ARG A 353 -3.78 -14.60 15.36
CA ARG A 353 -3.65 -15.24 16.68
C ARG A 353 -3.51 -14.21 17.80
N TYR A 354 -2.80 -13.12 17.54
CA TYR A 354 -2.70 -12.02 18.49
C TYR A 354 -4.08 -11.41 18.81
N CYS A 355 -4.91 -11.18 17.79
CA CYS A 355 -6.26 -10.64 17.99
C CYS A 355 -7.17 -11.65 18.70
N VAL A 356 -7.02 -12.95 18.44
CA VAL A 356 -7.76 -14.02 19.14
C VAL A 356 -7.36 -14.08 20.60
N GLU A 357 -6.06 -14.04 20.91
CA GLU A 357 -5.57 -14.02 22.30
C GLU A 357 -5.96 -12.74 23.02
N ASN A 358 -6.00 -11.63 22.30
CA ASN A 358 -6.41 -10.31 22.77
C ASN A 358 -5.77 -9.91 24.12
N PRO A 359 -4.44 -9.83 24.19
CA PRO A 359 -3.74 -9.65 25.48
C PRO A 359 -4.02 -8.30 26.14
N LYS A 360 -4.51 -7.33 25.37
CA LYS A 360 -4.91 -6.00 25.87
C LYS A 360 -6.41 -5.89 26.15
N GLN A 361 -7.18 -6.96 25.94
CA GLN A 361 -8.60 -7.05 26.23
C GLN A 361 -9.46 -5.99 25.49
N TYR A 362 -9.11 -5.68 24.25
CA TYR A 362 -9.91 -4.77 23.44
C TYR A 362 -11.24 -5.41 23.05
N LYS A 363 -12.32 -4.65 23.22
CA LYS A 363 -13.65 -5.09 22.79
C LYS A 363 -13.67 -5.33 21.28
N GLY A 364 -14.29 -6.41 20.87
CA GLY A 364 -14.45 -6.82 19.48
C GLY A 364 -13.36 -7.76 18.98
N TYR A 365 -12.13 -7.68 19.48
CA TYR A 365 -11.05 -8.57 19.02
C TYR A 365 -11.38 -10.04 19.27
N GLY A 366 -11.13 -10.88 18.27
CA GLY A 366 -11.39 -12.32 18.35
C GLY A 366 -11.25 -13.02 17.00
N GLU A 367 -11.78 -14.25 16.94
CA GLU A 367 -11.68 -15.08 15.72
C GLU A 367 -12.36 -14.47 14.49
N ASP A 368 -13.42 -13.69 14.70
CA ASP A 368 -14.19 -13.06 13.63
C ASP A 368 -13.83 -11.57 13.42
N CYS A 369 -13.03 -10.98 14.32
CA CYS A 369 -12.67 -9.58 14.24
C CYS A 369 -11.18 -9.39 14.52
N TRP A 370 -10.40 -9.26 13.45
CA TRP A 370 -8.95 -9.15 13.50
C TRP A 370 -8.41 -8.36 12.33
N GLY A 371 -7.17 -7.96 12.46
CA GLY A 371 -6.42 -7.30 11.39
C GLY A 371 -5.81 -5.97 11.82
N LEU A 372 -4.50 -5.99 12.06
CA LEU A 372 -3.71 -4.85 12.47
C LEU A 372 -2.75 -4.45 11.35
N THR A 373 -2.91 -3.24 10.84
CA THR A 373 -2.02 -2.63 9.86
C THR A 373 -2.06 -1.11 9.98
N ALA A 374 -1.25 -0.41 9.20
CA ALA A 374 -1.28 1.04 9.16
C ALA A 374 -2.67 1.55 8.73
N SER A 375 -3.22 2.49 9.47
CA SER A 375 -4.56 3.04 9.22
C SER A 375 -4.85 4.26 10.09
N TYR A 376 -6.01 4.88 9.89
CA TYR A 376 -6.54 5.88 10.81
C TYR A 376 -6.78 5.29 12.21
N SER A 377 -6.75 6.16 13.21
CA SER A 377 -7.15 5.88 14.58
C SER A 377 -7.75 7.12 15.25
N THR A 378 -8.23 6.99 16.48
CA THR A 378 -8.71 8.13 17.28
C THR A 378 -7.64 9.21 17.51
N LYS A 379 -6.37 8.89 17.27
CA LYS A 379 -5.21 9.78 17.48
C LYS A 379 -4.50 10.14 16.16
N GLY A 380 -5.13 9.90 15.02
CA GLY A 380 -4.54 10.06 13.70
C GLY A 380 -4.03 8.74 13.11
N TYR A 381 -3.21 8.83 12.07
CA TYR A 381 -2.66 7.67 11.39
C TYR A 381 -1.57 7.00 12.23
N ALA A 382 -1.60 5.66 12.30
CA ALA A 382 -0.59 4.87 13.00
C ALA A 382 -0.37 3.51 12.32
N ALA A 383 0.84 2.98 12.44
CA ALA A 383 1.19 1.66 11.92
C ALA A 383 0.87 0.58 12.95
N HIS A 384 -0.41 0.26 13.10
CA HIS A 384 -0.85 -0.74 14.06
C HIS A 384 -0.24 -2.11 13.76
N CYS A 385 0.25 -2.77 14.79
CA CYS A 385 0.75 -4.15 14.73
C CYS A 385 0.66 -4.80 16.10
N PRO A 386 0.76 -6.13 16.21
CA PRO A 386 0.79 -6.83 17.47
C PRO A 386 1.81 -6.27 18.47
N GLY A 387 1.43 -6.14 19.73
CA GLY A 387 2.28 -5.64 20.82
C GLY A 387 2.09 -4.15 21.10
N ASP A 388 3.20 -3.42 21.26
CA ASP A 388 3.15 -2.05 21.78
C ASP A 388 2.39 -1.07 20.88
N ASN A 389 2.40 -1.30 19.57
CA ASN A 389 1.73 -0.44 18.60
C ASN A 389 0.29 -0.86 18.26
N ASP A 390 -0.31 -1.69 19.10
CA ASP A 390 -1.75 -1.98 19.04
C ASP A 390 -2.52 -0.99 19.92
N HIS A 391 -3.41 -0.24 19.29
CA HIS A 391 -4.20 0.83 19.92
C HIS A 391 -5.71 0.52 19.95
N GLY A 392 -6.11 -0.75 19.79
CA GLY A 392 -7.52 -1.16 19.81
C GLY A 392 -8.28 -0.81 18.55
N VAL A 393 -7.59 -0.73 17.42
CA VAL A 393 -8.15 -0.39 16.11
C VAL A 393 -8.02 -1.58 15.16
N ILE A 394 -9.12 -1.96 14.53
CA ILE A 394 -9.17 -2.96 13.45
C ILE A 394 -9.24 -2.25 12.11
N THR A 395 -8.44 -2.73 11.18
CA THR A 395 -8.37 -2.22 9.80
C THR A 395 -8.83 -3.30 8.85
N PRO A 396 -10.00 -3.17 8.20
CA PRO A 396 -10.58 -4.23 7.37
C PRO A 396 -9.64 -4.79 6.32
N THR A 397 -8.84 -3.94 5.66
CA THR A 397 -7.88 -4.40 4.63
C THR A 397 -6.87 -5.40 5.18
N ALA A 398 -6.48 -5.33 6.45
CA ALA A 398 -5.50 -6.25 7.02
C ALA A 398 -5.97 -7.71 6.93
N ALA A 399 -7.23 -7.98 7.26
CA ALA A 399 -7.84 -9.30 7.11
C ALA A 399 -8.21 -9.59 5.65
N LEU A 400 -8.81 -8.65 4.93
CA LEU A 400 -9.34 -8.88 3.58
C LEU A 400 -8.25 -8.98 2.53
N SER A 401 -7.17 -8.23 2.65
CA SER A 401 -6.01 -8.35 1.76
C SER A 401 -5.10 -9.53 2.11
N SER A 402 -5.45 -10.29 3.14
CA SER A 402 -4.79 -11.55 3.53
C SER A 402 -5.53 -12.80 3.05
N PHE A 403 -6.60 -12.67 2.29
CA PHE A 403 -7.37 -13.82 1.78
C PHE A 403 -6.52 -14.95 1.20
N PRO A 404 -5.48 -14.68 0.41
CA PRO A 404 -4.65 -15.78 -0.11
C PRO A 404 -3.94 -16.60 0.97
N TYR A 405 -3.66 -15.98 2.13
CA TYR A 405 -2.87 -16.57 3.22
C TYR A 405 -3.73 -17.23 4.29
N THR A 406 -4.90 -16.68 4.54
CA THR A 406 -5.80 -17.01 5.64
C THR A 406 -7.28 -17.02 5.18
N PRO A 407 -7.64 -17.87 4.16
CA PRO A 407 -8.95 -17.78 3.53
C PRO A 407 -10.13 -17.99 4.49
N GLU A 408 -10.01 -18.91 5.45
CA GLU A 408 -11.07 -19.18 6.41
C GLU A 408 -11.22 -18.05 7.41
N GLU A 409 -10.10 -17.56 7.97
CA GLU A 409 -10.05 -16.46 8.93
C GLU A 409 -10.51 -15.15 8.28
N SER A 410 -10.06 -14.90 7.05
CA SER A 410 -10.45 -13.71 6.28
C SER A 410 -11.95 -13.72 5.91
N MET A 411 -12.51 -14.89 5.58
CA MET A 411 -13.95 -15.01 5.29
C MET A 411 -14.80 -14.77 6.54
N ARG A 412 -14.38 -15.30 7.71
CA ARG A 412 -15.07 -14.99 8.97
C ARG A 412 -15.03 -13.50 9.28
N ALA A 413 -13.86 -12.88 9.13
CA ALA A 413 -13.72 -11.44 9.33
C ALA A 413 -14.58 -10.64 8.35
N LEU A 414 -14.62 -11.00 7.07
CA LEU A 414 -15.47 -10.35 6.07
C LEU A 414 -16.94 -10.38 6.49
N LYS A 415 -17.46 -11.54 6.86
CA LYS A 415 -18.86 -11.71 7.30
C LYS A 415 -19.15 -10.88 8.55
N TYR A 416 -18.24 -10.88 9.49
CA TYR A 416 -18.37 -10.09 10.71
C TYR A 416 -18.38 -8.58 10.42
N PHE A 417 -17.42 -8.08 9.63
CA PHE A 417 -17.37 -6.68 9.24
C PHE A 417 -18.64 -6.28 8.48
N TYR A 418 -19.09 -7.12 7.54
CA TYR A 418 -20.30 -6.87 6.79
C TYR A 418 -21.54 -6.76 7.66
N SER A 419 -21.62 -7.56 8.74
CA SER A 419 -22.70 -7.52 9.72
C SER A 419 -22.79 -6.23 10.54
N LYS A 420 -21.71 -5.41 10.56
CA LYS A 420 -21.72 -4.10 11.24
C LYS A 420 -22.55 -3.04 10.50
N GLY A 421 -22.97 -3.32 9.29
CA GLY A 421 -23.83 -2.42 8.52
C GLY A 421 -23.16 -1.10 8.21
N ASP A 422 -23.97 -0.05 8.13
CA ASP A 422 -23.55 1.29 7.73
C ASP A 422 -22.61 1.97 8.74
N TRP A 423 -22.42 1.36 9.91
CA TRP A 423 -21.47 1.89 10.89
C TRP A 423 -20.04 1.96 10.34
N ILE A 424 -19.62 0.92 9.58
CA ILE A 424 -18.28 0.87 8.98
C ILE A 424 -18.30 0.73 7.45
N TRP A 425 -19.43 1.02 6.81
CA TRP A 425 -19.64 0.84 5.38
C TRP A 425 -20.14 2.12 4.71
N GLY A 426 -19.60 2.43 3.53
CA GLY A 426 -20.01 3.56 2.72
C GLY A 426 -19.86 3.29 1.23
N LYS A 427 -19.83 4.36 0.43
CA LYS A 427 -19.85 4.33 -1.05
C LYS A 427 -18.82 3.37 -1.67
N TYR A 428 -17.66 3.21 -1.07
CA TYR A 428 -16.57 2.38 -1.59
C TYR A 428 -16.30 1.15 -0.72
N GLY A 429 -17.29 0.69 0.02
CA GLY A 429 -17.14 -0.46 0.93
C GLY A 429 -16.73 -0.05 2.34
N PHE A 430 -15.96 -0.89 3.00
CA PHE A 430 -15.53 -0.65 4.38
C PHE A 430 -14.69 0.61 4.51
N TYR A 431 -14.99 1.41 5.54
CA TYR A 431 -14.12 2.52 5.94
C TYR A 431 -12.74 2.00 6.37
N ASP A 432 -11.78 2.91 6.40
CA ASP A 432 -10.37 2.59 6.64
C ASP A 432 -10.14 1.79 7.94
N ALA A 433 -10.79 2.20 9.02
CA ALA A 433 -10.60 1.58 10.32
C ALA A 433 -11.78 1.81 11.27
N PHE A 434 -11.87 0.97 12.30
CA PHE A 434 -12.85 1.11 13.38
C PHE A 434 -12.32 0.58 14.72
N SER A 435 -12.95 1.00 15.81
CA SER A 435 -12.68 0.51 17.17
C SER A 435 -13.97 0.32 17.93
N GLU A 436 -14.35 -0.93 18.23
CA GLU A 436 -15.53 -1.22 19.04
C GLU A 436 -15.37 -0.77 20.49
N GLY A 437 -14.15 -0.81 20.99
CA GLY A 437 -13.85 -0.40 22.37
C GLY A 437 -14.05 1.10 22.60
N SER A 438 -13.80 1.89 21.58
CA SER A 438 -13.95 3.36 21.60
C SER A 438 -15.23 3.84 20.93
N ASP A 439 -16.06 2.92 20.42
CA ASP A 439 -17.23 3.23 19.60
C ASP A 439 -16.88 4.25 18.48
N TRP A 440 -15.78 3.96 17.76
CA TRP A 440 -15.15 4.90 16.83
C TRP A 440 -15.02 4.33 15.44
N THR A 441 -15.39 5.12 14.48
CA THR A 441 -15.04 5.01 13.07
C THR A 441 -15.13 6.39 12.42
N VAL A 442 -14.63 6.53 11.19
CA VAL A 442 -14.79 7.74 10.38
C VAL A 442 -15.15 7.36 8.96
N PRO A 443 -16.01 8.12 8.27
CA PRO A 443 -16.41 7.84 6.89
C PRO A 443 -15.30 8.25 5.91
N ARG A 444 -14.15 7.62 6.04
CA ARG A 444 -12.91 7.98 5.33
C ARG A 444 -12.21 6.75 4.80
N TYR A 445 -11.51 6.93 3.69
CA TYR A 445 -10.72 5.92 3.01
C TYR A 445 -9.32 6.43 2.72
N LEU A 446 -8.35 5.51 2.71
CA LEU A 446 -7.01 5.69 2.17
C LEU A 446 -6.81 4.75 0.99
N ALA A 447 -6.31 5.28 -0.13
CA ALA A 447 -6.09 4.47 -1.34
C ALA A 447 -5.17 3.28 -1.08
N ILE A 448 -4.11 3.50 -0.31
CA ILE A 448 -3.09 2.47 -0.02
C ILE A 448 -3.69 1.25 0.69
N ASP A 449 -4.74 1.44 1.48
CA ASP A 449 -5.45 0.40 2.20
C ASP A 449 -6.62 -0.17 1.38
N GLN A 450 -7.40 0.71 0.77
CA GLN A 450 -8.62 0.34 0.05
C GLN A 450 -8.33 -0.44 -1.23
N CYS A 451 -7.31 -0.04 -1.98
CA CYS A 451 -7.06 -0.58 -3.31
C CYS A 451 -6.40 -1.97 -3.31
N THR A 452 -5.92 -2.48 -2.19
CA THR A 452 -5.33 -3.83 -2.10
C THR A 452 -6.39 -4.93 -1.98
N ILE A 453 -7.61 -4.60 -1.55
CA ILE A 453 -8.64 -5.58 -1.21
C ILE A 453 -9.06 -6.39 -2.44
N ALA A 454 -9.52 -5.74 -3.50
CA ALA A 454 -9.98 -6.45 -4.70
C ALA A 454 -8.87 -7.27 -5.37
N PRO A 455 -7.62 -6.77 -5.55
CA PRO A 455 -6.52 -7.55 -6.09
C PRO A 455 -6.15 -8.79 -5.28
N MET A 456 -6.10 -8.69 -3.95
CA MET A 456 -5.71 -9.80 -3.11
C MET A 456 -6.82 -10.86 -3.01
N ILE A 457 -8.09 -10.47 -3.00
CA ILE A 457 -9.21 -11.41 -3.15
C ILE A 457 -9.10 -12.13 -4.50
N GLU A 458 -8.73 -11.44 -5.59
CA GLU A 458 -8.53 -12.08 -6.89
C GLU A 458 -7.38 -13.08 -6.89
N ASN A 459 -6.27 -12.73 -6.24
CA ASN A 459 -5.15 -13.67 -6.09
C ASN A 459 -5.57 -14.94 -5.33
N TYR A 460 -6.44 -14.81 -4.32
CA TYR A 460 -7.05 -15.97 -3.66
C TYR A 460 -7.93 -16.79 -4.63
N ARG A 461 -8.81 -16.13 -5.39
CA ARG A 461 -9.82 -16.78 -6.23
C ARG A 461 -9.22 -17.44 -7.49
N SER A 462 -8.29 -16.76 -8.15
CA SER A 462 -7.78 -17.19 -9.45
C SER A 462 -6.26 -17.16 -9.60
N GLY A 463 -5.56 -16.36 -8.76
CA GLY A 463 -4.13 -16.09 -8.92
C GLY A 463 -3.81 -15.23 -10.14
N LEU A 464 -4.76 -14.48 -10.67
CA LEU A 464 -4.63 -13.71 -11.91
C LEU A 464 -3.37 -12.82 -11.92
N LEU A 465 -3.23 -11.95 -10.92
CA LEU A 465 -2.13 -11.00 -10.90
C LEU A 465 -0.78 -11.67 -10.71
N TRP A 466 -0.73 -12.70 -9.88
CA TRP A 466 0.45 -13.54 -9.71
C TRP A 466 0.89 -14.21 -11.00
N LYS A 467 -0.04 -14.82 -11.73
CA LYS A 467 0.26 -15.43 -13.04
C LYS A 467 0.79 -14.41 -14.04
N LEU A 468 0.19 -13.23 -14.08
CA LEU A 468 0.59 -12.16 -15.00
C LEU A 468 1.98 -11.63 -14.66
N PHE A 469 2.22 -11.25 -13.43
CA PHE A 469 3.52 -10.71 -13.01
C PHE A 469 4.64 -11.73 -13.18
N MET A 470 4.43 -12.97 -12.75
CA MET A 470 5.42 -14.04 -12.87
C MET A 470 5.65 -14.49 -14.32
N SER A 471 4.78 -14.14 -15.26
CA SER A 471 4.96 -14.39 -16.70
C SER A 471 5.91 -13.39 -17.38
N CYS A 472 6.31 -12.30 -16.71
CA CYS A 472 7.26 -11.35 -17.27
C CYS A 472 8.65 -12.01 -17.41
N PRO A 473 9.22 -12.10 -18.61
CA PRO A 473 10.53 -12.75 -18.80
C PRO A 473 11.63 -12.08 -17.96
N GLU A 474 11.65 -10.75 -17.90
CA GLU A 474 12.61 -9.98 -17.12
C GLU A 474 12.47 -10.22 -15.62
N VAL A 475 11.25 -10.46 -15.11
CA VAL A 475 11.02 -10.82 -13.70
C VAL A 475 11.58 -12.21 -13.40
N GLN A 476 11.36 -13.18 -14.29
CA GLN A 476 11.93 -14.52 -14.15
C GLN A 476 13.46 -14.48 -14.11
N GLU A 477 14.08 -13.71 -15.01
CA GLU A 477 15.53 -13.51 -15.01
C GLU A 477 16.01 -12.79 -13.74
N GLY A 478 15.30 -11.76 -13.28
CA GLY A 478 15.61 -11.01 -12.07
C GLY A 478 15.58 -11.91 -10.83
N LEU A 479 14.53 -12.71 -10.68
CA LEU A 479 14.43 -13.69 -9.58
C LEU A 479 15.57 -14.71 -9.61
N GLN A 480 15.93 -15.22 -10.79
CA GLN A 480 17.06 -16.13 -10.95
C GLN A 480 18.39 -15.46 -10.55
N LYS A 481 18.64 -14.20 -10.97
CA LYS A 481 19.82 -13.42 -10.59
C LYS A 481 19.94 -13.25 -9.07
N LEU A 482 18.83 -13.04 -8.39
CA LEU A 482 18.76 -12.91 -6.93
C LEU A 482 18.90 -14.25 -6.19
N GLY A 483 18.84 -15.36 -6.90
CA GLY A 483 18.94 -16.70 -6.33
C GLY A 483 17.63 -17.26 -5.80
N PHE A 484 16.49 -16.71 -6.25
CA PHE A 484 15.18 -17.26 -5.94
C PHE A 484 14.91 -18.55 -6.75
N LYS A 485 14.16 -19.43 -6.12
CA LYS A 485 13.42 -20.53 -6.75
C LYS A 485 11.95 -20.12 -6.70
N ALA A 486 11.28 -20.19 -7.85
CA ALA A 486 9.88 -19.81 -8.03
C ALA A 486 9.13 -20.90 -8.83
#